data_05661482e5e2b00084876f7da425b216
#
_entry.id   05661482e5e2b00084876f7da425b216
#
_cell.length_a   1.000
_cell.length_b   1.000
_cell.length_c   1.000
_cell.angle_alpha   90.00
_cell.angle_beta   90.00
_cell.angle_gamma   90.00
#
_symmetry.space_group_name_H-M   'P 1'
#
loop_
_entity.id
_entity.type
_entity.pdbx_description
1 polymer ?
#
loop_
_entity_poly.entity_id
_entity_poly.type
_entity_poly.pdbx_seq_one_letter_code
_entity_poly.pdbx_strand_id
1 'polypeptide(L)'
;MAEQSYELMHKDDVVASLQLDDLSGAILKVTPGANPELLPLGGSQGADSLRKWWLRRAVPISQGNIAALLQQEGIPSTQSLLVRNLGLSLSDHYWIRPNGSELTWKDVSLFSNSFRDPLESMQIQHPHGAASTSTQTPAYSPSASLQGDLIKKWLIVDDTRCLLKGNRGANSQQSLNEVLASMLHEKQGFANHVHYLPVKLTGSASEQYGCICEDFASETLEFIPAIDVVDSVKKDNAISTYEHFIHVCTERGLSEQDVRSFLEYQILTDFVLTNTDRHLNNFGVLRDSRTLKFIRMAPIFDSGNSMFWDAPRLPERSDCTEITVNSFRKTEAELLKLVTDRSRVHMALLPSRNEIAELYAKDDSIAFVDSILTGYEKKKVLMERFMEKGLPEQTHLKRSTGFER
;
A
#
# COMPACT_ATOMS: atom_id res chain seq x y z
N MET A 1 -32.68 -1.21 -15.25
CA MET A 1 -31.40 -1.72 -14.74
C MET A 1 -31.72 -2.95 -13.93
N ALA A 2 -31.09 -4.08 -14.23
CA ALA A 2 -31.28 -5.28 -13.41
C ALA A 2 -30.49 -5.06 -12.09
N GLU A 3 -31.13 -5.38 -10.99
CA GLU A 3 -30.57 -5.24 -9.65
C GLU A 3 -30.32 -6.65 -9.10
N GLN A 4 -29.16 -6.85 -8.49
CA GLN A 4 -28.84 -8.10 -7.81
C GLN A 4 -28.69 -7.85 -6.32
N SER A 5 -29.24 -8.77 -5.52
CA SER A 5 -29.21 -8.68 -4.05
C SER A 5 -28.11 -9.55 -3.48
N TYR A 6 -27.36 -8.97 -2.58
CA TYR A 6 -26.24 -9.60 -1.86
C TYR A 6 -26.31 -9.31 -0.37
N GLU A 7 -25.65 -10.13 0.40
CA GLU A 7 -25.30 -9.86 1.79
C GLU A 7 -23.83 -9.46 1.85
N LEU A 8 -23.51 -8.34 2.51
CA LEU A 8 -22.16 -8.05 2.91
C LEU A 8 -21.84 -8.91 4.12
N MET A 9 -20.77 -9.65 4.03
CA MET A 9 -20.33 -10.59 5.05
C MET A 9 -19.01 -10.12 5.66
N HIS A 10 -18.81 -10.41 6.93
CA HIS A 10 -17.50 -10.47 7.57
C HIS A 10 -17.30 -11.90 8.08
N LYS A 11 -16.46 -12.67 7.41
CA LYS A 11 -16.44 -14.15 7.54
C LYS A 11 -17.85 -14.72 7.32
N ASP A 12 -18.41 -15.41 8.31
CA ASP A 12 -19.74 -16.01 8.24
C ASP A 12 -20.86 -15.10 8.82
N ASP A 13 -20.49 -13.92 9.37
CA ASP A 13 -21.46 -12.98 9.93
C ASP A 13 -22.03 -12.05 8.85
N VAL A 14 -23.35 -11.91 8.82
CA VAL A 14 -24.06 -10.95 7.95
C VAL A 14 -23.92 -9.55 8.53
N VAL A 15 -23.32 -8.63 7.76
CA VAL A 15 -23.05 -7.25 8.15
C VAL A 15 -24.12 -6.29 7.63
N ALA A 16 -24.54 -6.46 6.38
CA ALA A 16 -25.56 -5.62 5.73
C ALA A 16 -26.15 -6.34 4.52
N SER A 17 -27.35 -5.93 4.08
CA SER A 17 -27.88 -6.34 2.77
C SER A 17 -27.61 -5.24 1.74
N LEU A 18 -27.18 -5.64 0.55
CA LEU A 18 -26.79 -4.76 -0.54
C LEU A 18 -27.65 -5.03 -1.78
N GLN A 19 -28.03 -3.96 -2.48
CA GLN A 19 -28.48 -4.05 -3.87
C GLN A 19 -27.40 -3.44 -4.76
N LEU A 20 -26.89 -4.21 -5.69
CA LEU A 20 -25.85 -3.80 -6.62
C LEU A 20 -26.43 -3.61 -8.01
N ASP A 21 -25.90 -2.65 -8.75
CA ASP A 21 -26.14 -2.51 -10.18
C ASP A 21 -25.44 -3.65 -10.95
N ASP A 22 -26.18 -4.38 -11.74
CA ASP A 22 -25.70 -5.59 -12.43
C ASP A 22 -24.58 -5.30 -13.44
N LEU A 23 -24.57 -4.11 -14.04
CA LEU A 23 -23.57 -3.73 -15.04
C LEU A 23 -22.32 -3.12 -14.39
N SER A 24 -22.50 -2.13 -13.52
CA SER A 24 -21.38 -1.40 -12.95
C SER A 24 -20.80 -2.03 -11.70
N GLY A 25 -21.55 -2.90 -10.99
CA GLY A 25 -21.18 -3.43 -9.67
C GLY A 25 -21.25 -2.39 -8.53
N ALA A 26 -21.83 -1.23 -8.77
CA ALA A 26 -21.96 -0.16 -7.77
C ALA A 26 -23.07 -0.47 -6.75
N ILE A 27 -22.88 -0.05 -5.50
CA ILE A 27 -23.90 -0.18 -4.46
C ILE A 27 -25.02 0.86 -4.70
N LEU A 28 -26.20 0.39 -5.04
CA LEU A 28 -27.41 1.20 -5.19
C LEU A 28 -28.10 1.44 -3.85
N LYS A 29 -28.26 0.37 -3.04
CA LYS A 29 -28.95 0.44 -1.75
C LYS A 29 -28.20 -0.38 -0.70
N VAL A 30 -28.20 0.13 0.52
CA VAL A 30 -27.66 -0.52 1.72
C VAL A 30 -28.78 -0.63 2.74
N THR A 31 -28.99 -1.82 3.29
CA THR A 31 -29.82 -2.03 4.47
C THR A 31 -28.91 -2.58 5.58
N PRO A 32 -28.67 -1.81 6.65
CA PRO A 32 -27.81 -2.26 7.75
C PRO A 32 -28.29 -3.56 8.38
N GLY A 33 -27.38 -4.42 8.78
CA GLY A 33 -27.64 -5.62 9.56
C GLY A 33 -27.84 -5.34 11.05
N ALA A 34 -27.96 -6.39 11.81
CA ALA A 34 -28.18 -6.30 13.27
C ALA A 34 -26.93 -5.82 14.04
N ASN A 35 -25.74 -6.02 13.47
CA ASN A 35 -24.44 -5.78 14.11
C ASN A 35 -23.66 -4.68 13.37
N PRO A 36 -23.97 -3.39 13.57
CA PRO A 36 -23.32 -2.29 12.86
C PRO A 36 -21.81 -2.17 13.18
N GLU A 37 -21.36 -2.72 14.29
CA GLU A 37 -19.94 -2.77 14.66
C GLU A 37 -19.10 -3.67 13.74
N LEU A 38 -19.74 -4.59 13.02
CA LEU A 38 -19.08 -5.45 12.02
C LEU A 38 -18.88 -4.74 10.67
N LEU A 39 -19.43 -3.55 10.46
CA LEU A 39 -19.19 -2.80 9.22
C LEU A 39 -17.69 -2.57 8.99
N PRO A 40 -17.21 -2.61 7.74
CA PRO A 40 -15.85 -2.22 7.45
C PRO A 40 -15.60 -0.79 7.94
N LEU A 41 -14.45 -0.56 8.56
CA LEU A 41 -14.18 0.67 9.29
C LEU A 41 -14.39 1.92 8.41
N GLY A 42 -13.87 1.94 7.20
CA GLY A 42 -14.08 3.03 6.23
C GLY A 42 -15.52 3.15 5.71
N GLY A 43 -16.37 2.17 5.98
CA GLY A 43 -17.80 2.13 5.62
C GLY A 43 -18.76 2.36 6.79
N SER A 44 -18.25 2.58 8.01
CA SER A 44 -19.04 2.58 9.24
C SER A 44 -19.90 3.84 9.46
N GLN A 45 -19.65 4.92 8.73
CA GLN A 45 -20.36 6.20 8.87
C GLN A 45 -21.66 6.30 8.03
N GLY A 46 -22.23 5.17 7.62
CA GLY A 46 -23.50 5.09 6.89
C GLY A 46 -23.34 4.69 5.41
N ALA A 47 -24.46 4.71 4.67
CA ALA A 47 -24.51 4.17 3.31
C ALA A 47 -23.52 4.81 2.34
N ASP A 48 -23.29 6.12 2.44
CA ASP A 48 -22.35 6.82 1.53
C ASP A 48 -20.89 6.47 1.83
N SER A 49 -20.52 6.29 3.11
CA SER A 49 -19.18 5.82 3.47
C SER A 49 -18.95 4.38 2.99
N LEU A 50 -19.97 3.51 3.08
CA LEU A 50 -19.88 2.14 2.59
C LEU A 50 -19.74 2.09 1.06
N ARG A 51 -20.42 2.96 0.31
CA ARG A 51 -20.25 3.10 -1.14
C ARG A 51 -18.82 3.53 -1.49
N LYS A 52 -18.26 4.50 -0.75
CA LYS A 52 -16.87 4.95 -0.95
C LYS A 52 -15.87 3.84 -0.63
N TRP A 53 -16.08 3.12 0.47
CA TRP A 53 -15.25 1.97 0.83
C TRP A 53 -15.29 0.89 -0.27
N TRP A 54 -16.47 0.54 -0.78
CA TRP A 54 -16.65 -0.42 -1.87
C TRP A 54 -15.95 0.02 -3.15
N LEU A 55 -16.06 1.30 -3.51
CA LEU A 55 -15.38 1.86 -4.69
C LEU A 55 -13.85 1.77 -4.53
N ARG A 56 -13.33 2.12 -3.37
CA ARG A 56 -11.89 2.02 -3.09
C ARG A 56 -11.38 0.58 -3.04
N ARG A 57 -12.24 -0.40 -2.77
CA ARG A 57 -11.90 -1.81 -2.74
C ARG A 57 -11.61 -2.38 -4.12
N ALA A 58 -12.24 -1.87 -5.17
CA ALA A 58 -12.01 -2.32 -6.54
C ALA A 58 -10.60 -1.94 -7.02
N VAL A 59 -9.95 -2.85 -7.75
CA VAL A 59 -8.66 -2.58 -8.39
C VAL A 59 -8.73 -1.32 -9.26
N PRO A 60 -7.74 -0.39 -9.20
CA PRO A 60 -7.76 0.78 -10.06
C PRO A 60 -7.57 0.40 -11.53
N ILE A 61 -8.29 1.06 -12.42
CA ILE A 61 -8.19 0.83 -13.89
C ILE A 61 -6.80 1.14 -14.43
N SER A 62 -6.04 2.02 -13.73
CA SER A 62 -4.67 2.38 -14.07
C SER A 62 -3.65 1.29 -13.76
N GLN A 63 -4.01 0.27 -12.99
CA GLN A 63 -3.10 -0.81 -12.63
C GLN A 63 -2.80 -1.69 -13.85
N GLY A 64 -1.54 -1.70 -14.27
CA GLY A 64 -1.00 -2.65 -15.23
C GLY A 64 -1.95 -2.98 -16.41
N ASN A 65 -2.29 -4.25 -16.57
CA ASN A 65 -3.10 -4.76 -17.67
C ASN A 65 -4.61 -4.90 -17.36
N ILE A 66 -5.10 -4.28 -16.29
CA ILE A 66 -6.52 -4.40 -15.89
C ILE A 66 -7.46 -3.97 -17.01
N ALA A 67 -7.19 -2.87 -17.70
CA ALA A 67 -8.02 -2.42 -18.81
C ALA A 67 -8.12 -3.47 -19.95
N ALA A 68 -7.00 -4.11 -20.29
CA ALA A 68 -6.96 -5.17 -21.29
C ALA A 68 -7.72 -6.42 -20.80
N LEU A 69 -7.57 -6.81 -19.54
CA LEU A 69 -8.31 -7.91 -18.92
C LEU A 69 -9.83 -7.67 -18.98
N LEU A 70 -10.29 -6.48 -18.57
CA LEU A 70 -11.72 -6.12 -18.62
C LEU A 70 -12.27 -6.22 -20.05
N GLN A 71 -11.53 -5.73 -21.03
CA GLN A 71 -11.92 -5.80 -22.44
C GLN A 71 -11.96 -7.26 -22.94
N GLN A 72 -10.96 -8.06 -22.63
CA GLN A 72 -10.86 -9.47 -23.05
C GLN A 72 -12.01 -10.30 -22.44
N GLU A 73 -12.33 -10.10 -21.17
CA GLU A 73 -13.35 -10.83 -20.43
C GLU A 73 -14.77 -10.25 -20.62
N GLY A 74 -14.90 -9.14 -21.34
CA GLY A 74 -16.19 -8.45 -21.52
C GLY A 74 -16.78 -7.93 -20.19
N ILE A 75 -15.91 -7.50 -19.26
CA ILE A 75 -16.31 -6.99 -17.95
C ILE A 75 -16.44 -5.47 -18.01
N PRO A 76 -17.60 -4.88 -17.65
CA PRO A 76 -17.86 -3.46 -17.87
C PRO A 76 -17.03 -2.51 -17.00
N SER A 77 -16.65 -2.93 -15.79
CA SER A 77 -15.96 -2.08 -14.82
C SER A 77 -15.08 -2.88 -13.84
N THR A 78 -14.20 -2.20 -13.14
CA THR A 78 -13.40 -2.82 -12.05
C THR A 78 -14.28 -3.24 -10.87
N GLN A 79 -15.39 -2.54 -10.60
CA GLN A 79 -16.35 -2.96 -9.59
C GLN A 79 -17.11 -4.21 -10.02
N SER A 80 -17.47 -4.37 -11.32
CA SER A 80 -18.06 -5.61 -11.82
C SER A 80 -17.08 -6.79 -11.71
N LEU A 81 -15.77 -6.54 -11.93
CA LEU A 81 -14.73 -7.53 -11.68
C LEU A 81 -14.68 -7.91 -10.19
N LEU A 82 -14.80 -6.92 -9.29
CA LEU A 82 -14.85 -7.14 -7.84
C LEU A 82 -16.07 -8.00 -7.46
N VAL A 83 -17.26 -7.71 -7.99
CA VAL A 83 -18.49 -8.49 -7.76
C VAL A 83 -18.34 -9.94 -8.23
N ARG A 84 -17.76 -10.18 -9.41
CA ARG A 84 -17.48 -11.54 -9.92
C ARG A 84 -16.56 -12.34 -8.99
N ASN A 85 -15.69 -11.66 -8.25
CA ASN A 85 -14.80 -12.26 -7.26
C ASN A 85 -15.35 -12.11 -5.83
N LEU A 86 -16.67 -11.96 -5.68
CA LEU A 86 -17.37 -11.83 -4.40
C LEU A 86 -16.81 -10.74 -3.46
N GLY A 87 -16.15 -9.74 -4.00
CA GLY A 87 -15.51 -8.71 -3.20
C GLY A 87 -14.34 -9.18 -2.34
N LEU A 88 -13.83 -10.38 -2.54
CA LEU A 88 -12.76 -11.00 -1.74
C LEU A 88 -11.45 -10.22 -1.84
N SER A 89 -10.68 -10.24 -0.76
CA SER A 89 -9.34 -9.64 -0.65
C SER A 89 -8.43 -10.50 0.22
N LEU A 90 -7.12 -10.34 0.04
CA LEU A 90 -6.10 -10.82 0.97
C LEU A 90 -5.72 -9.78 2.03
N SER A 91 -6.44 -8.65 2.10
CA SER A 91 -6.21 -7.62 3.13
C SER A 91 -7.14 -7.78 4.35
N ASP A 92 -8.34 -8.33 4.15
CA ASP A 92 -9.38 -8.41 5.17
C ASP A 92 -10.36 -9.56 4.91
N HIS A 93 -11.39 -9.72 5.73
CA HIS A 93 -12.34 -10.83 5.69
C HIS A 93 -13.74 -10.42 5.21
N TYR A 94 -13.89 -9.26 4.56
CA TYR A 94 -15.14 -8.83 3.96
C TYR A 94 -15.33 -9.42 2.58
N TRP A 95 -16.56 -9.86 2.30
CA TRP A 95 -16.99 -10.39 1.01
C TRP A 95 -18.49 -10.22 0.82
N ILE A 96 -19.00 -10.46 -0.38
CA ILE A 96 -20.42 -10.42 -0.66
C ILE A 96 -20.93 -11.81 -1.02
N ARG A 97 -22.01 -12.21 -0.36
CA ARG A 97 -22.72 -13.47 -0.62
C ARG A 97 -23.95 -13.20 -1.47
N PRO A 98 -24.12 -13.86 -2.63
CA PRO A 98 -25.36 -13.76 -3.40
C PRO A 98 -26.55 -14.17 -2.53
N ASN A 99 -27.66 -13.43 -2.59
CA ASN A 99 -28.84 -13.72 -1.79
C ASN A 99 -29.39 -15.14 -2.12
N GLY A 100 -29.65 -15.93 -1.07
CA GLY A 100 -30.08 -17.31 -1.21
C GLY A 100 -28.95 -18.33 -1.46
N SER A 101 -27.68 -17.91 -1.48
CA SER A 101 -26.53 -18.80 -1.56
C SER A 101 -26.18 -19.37 -0.18
N GLU A 102 -25.74 -20.64 -0.14
CA GLU A 102 -25.27 -21.32 1.07
C GLU A 102 -23.75 -21.22 1.26
N LEU A 103 -23.06 -20.39 0.46
CA LEU A 103 -21.60 -20.21 0.57
C LEU A 103 -21.22 -19.73 1.98
N THR A 104 -20.16 -20.32 2.52
CA THR A 104 -19.55 -19.96 3.80
C THR A 104 -18.17 -19.35 3.59
N TRP A 105 -17.61 -18.69 4.62
CA TRP A 105 -16.24 -18.17 4.57
C TRP A 105 -15.23 -19.25 4.21
N LYS A 106 -15.41 -20.45 4.74
CA LYS A 106 -14.53 -21.61 4.43
C LYS A 106 -14.48 -21.93 2.94
N ASP A 107 -15.59 -21.74 2.21
CA ASP A 107 -15.67 -22.06 0.79
C ASP A 107 -14.97 -21.03 -0.09
N VAL A 108 -14.86 -19.77 0.37
CA VAL A 108 -14.43 -18.65 -0.46
C VAL A 108 -13.14 -17.97 0.00
N SER A 109 -12.72 -18.15 1.27
CA SER A 109 -11.54 -17.51 1.84
C SER A 109 -10.29 -17.68 0.97
N LEU A 110 -9.69 -16.58 0.52
CA LEU A 110 -8.43 -16.58 -0.22
C LEU A 110 -7.22 -16.92 0.66
N PHE A 111 -7.37 -16.84 1.99
CA PHE A 111 -6.31 -17.20 2.93
C PHE A 111 -6.13 -18.71 3.05
N SER A 112 -7.21 -19.48 2.88
CA SER A 112 -7.18 -20.95 3.04
C SER A 112 -7.41 -21.74 1.76
N ASN A 113 -8.02 -21.13 0.73
CA ASN A 113 -8.25 -21.79 -0.56
C ASN A 113 -7.19 -21.41 -1.59
N SER A 114 -6.99 -22.26 -2.59
CA SER A 114 -6.20 -21.92 -3.77
C SER A 114 -6.92 -20.84 -4.60
N PHE A 115 -6.14 -20.00 -5.26
CA PHE A 115 -6.65 -19.01 -6.21
C PHE A 115 -5.79 -18.98 -7.47
N ARG A 116 -6.35 -18.48 -8.56
CA ARG A 116 -5.63 -18.21 -9.80
C ARG A 116 -5.69 -16.72 -10.08
N ASP A 117 -4.53 -16.14 -10.38
CA ASP A 117 -4.49 -14.77 -10.88
C ASP A 117 -4.53 -14.78 -12.41
N PRO A 118 -5.57 -14.19 -13.06
CA PRO A 118 -5.68 -14.12 -14.50
C PRO A 118 -4.64 -13.20 -15.16
N LEU A 119 -3.90 -12.39 -14.37
CA LEU A 119 -2.83 -11.54 -14.87
C LEU A 119 -1.59 -12.38 -15.18
N GLU A 120 -1.59 -13.09 -16.31
CA GLU A 120 -0.47 -13.96 -16.75
C GLU A 120 0.82 -13.21 -17.11
N SER A 121 0.81 -11.88 -17.10
CA SER A 121 1.88 -11.02 -17.66
C SER A 121 3.20 -11.03 -16.89
N MET A 122 3.22 -11.55 -15.66
CA MET A 122 4.45 -11.69 -14.88
C MET A 122 4.66 -13.16 -14.49
N GLN A 123 5.78 -13.71 -14.90
CA GLN A 123 6.24 -15.01 -14.44
C GLN A 123 7.59 -14.84 -13.77
N ILE A 124 7.85 -15.62 -12.72
CA ILE A 124 9.15 -15.67 -12.06
C ILE A 124 9.92 -16.90 -12.52
N GLN A 125 11.24 -16.76 -12.60
CA GLN A 125 12.13 -17.91 -12.72
C GLN A 125 12.15 -18.66 -11.38
N HIS A 126 11.38 -19.74 -11.27
CA HIS A 126 11.49 -20.64 -10.11
C HIS A 126 12.78 -21.45 -10.19
N PRO A 127 13.63 -21.46 -9.16
CA PRO A 127 14.78 -22.37 -9.10
C PRO A 127 14.37 -23.86 -9.01
N HIS A 128 13.13 -24.13 -8.61
CA HIS A 128 12.57 -25.48 -8.56
C HIS A 128 11.12 -25.44 -9.08
N GLY A 129 10.89 -26.12 -10.20
CA GLY A 129 9.59 -26.19 -10.84
C GLY A 129 8.53 -26.86 -9.98
N ALA A 130 7.70 -26.12 -9.31
CA ALA A 130 6.49 -26.56 -8.66
C ALA A 130 5.30 -25.82 -9.26
N ALA A 131 4.74 -26.40 -10.32
CA ALA A 131 3.37 -26.11 -10.69
C ALA A 131 2.47 -26.73 -9.63
N SER A 132 1.67 -25.94 -8.94
CA SER A 132 0.60 -26.42 -8.07
C SER A 132 -0.36 -27.28 -8.90
N THR A 133 -0.35 -28.58 -8.66
CA THR A 133 -1.26 -29.56 -9.30
C THR A 133 -2.56 -29.66 -8.52
N SER A 134 -3.34 -28.58 -8.42
CA SER A 134 -4.73 -28.73 -7.99
C SER A 134 -5.59 -29.04 -9.22
N THR A 135 -6.33 -30.14 -9.17
CA THR A 135 -7.23 -30.61 -10.24
C THR A 135 -8.54 -29.79 -10.35
N GLN A 136 -8.76 -28.82 -9.45
CA GLN A 136 -9.90 -27.92 -9.49
C GLN A 136 -9.46 -26.53 -9.94
N THR A 137 -10.13 -25.96 -10.93
CA THR A 137 -9.93 -24.56 -11.33
C THR A 137 -10.37 -23.67 -10.17
N PRO A 138 -9.51 -22.81 -9.61
CA PRO A 138 -9.90 -21.88 -8.54
C PRO A 138 -11.04 -20.98 -9.00
N ALA A 139 -12.04 -20.77 -8.14
CA ALA A 139 -13.23 -20.00 -8.48
C ALA A 139 -12.99 -18.49 -8.47
N TYR A 140 -12.09 -17.99 -7.61
CA TYR A 140 -11.93 -16.56 -7.35
C TYR A 140 -10.47 -16.13 -7.46
N SER A 141 -10.27 -14.82 -7.75
CA SER A 141 -8.96 -14.19 -7.87
C SER A 141 -8.82 -13.00 -6.91
N PRO A 142 -7.69 -12.86 -6.20
CA PRO A 142 -7.41 -11.69 -5.36
C PRO A 142 -7.12 -10.41 -6.16
N SER A 143 -6.86 -10.49 -7.46
CA SER A 143 -6.52 -9.33 -8.30
C SER A 143 -7.64 -8.29 -8.41
N ALA A 144 -8.89 -8.68 -8.19
CA ALA A 144 -10.03 -7.76 -8.25
C ALA A 144 -10.01 -6.66 -7.17
N SER A 145 -9.29 -6.90 -6.06
CA SER A 145 -9.17 -5.99 -4.91
C SER A 145 -7.73 -5.49 -4.68
N LEU A 146 -6.83 -5.75 -5.60
CA LEU A 146 -5.41 -5.41 -5.46
C LEU A 146 -5.16 -3.92 -5.76
N GLN A 147 -4.78 -3.16 -4.73
CA GLN A 147 -4.62 -1.71 -4.80
C GLN A 147 -3.26 -1.26 -5.36
N GLY A 148 -3.19 -0.02 -5.87
CA GLY A 148 -2.00 0.64 -6.39
C GLY A 148 -1.78 0.46 -7.90
N ASP A 149 -0.89 1.28 -8.49
CA ASP A 149 -0.71 1.40 -9.94
C ASP A 149 0.34 0.46 -10.55
N LEU A 150 1.26 -0.08 -9.74
CA LEU A 150 2.27 -1.02 -10.23
C LEU A 150 1.63 -2.34 -10.67
N ILE A 151 2.25 -3.02 -11.62
CA ILE A 151 1.88 -4.38 -11.97
C ILE A 151 2.16 -5.25 -10.73
N LYS A 152 1.11 -5.87 -10.21
CA LYS A 152 1.16 -6.72 -9.01
C LYS A 152 0.41 -8.01 -9.27
N LYS A 153 0.85 -9.09 -8.64
CA LYS A 153 0.23 -10.41 -8.75
C LYS A 153 0.36 -11.17 -7.43
N TRP A 154 -0.73 -11.77 -7.00
CA TRP A 154 -0.69 -12.71 -5.89
C TRP A 154 -0.29 -14.10 -6.38
N LEU A 155 0.55 -14.76 -5.61
CA LEU A 155 1.05 -16.12 -5.83
C LEU A 155 0.91 -16.94 -4.56
N ILE A 156 0.85 -18.27 -4.70
CA ILE A 156 1.04 -19.19 -3.60
C ILE A 156 2.38 -19.89 -3.84
N VAL A 157 3.32 -19.68 -2.93
CA VAL A 157 4.67 -20.27 -2.95
C VAL A 157 4.82 -21.08 -1.66
N ASP A 158 4.99 -22.38 -1.77
CA ASP A 158 5.10 -23.31 -0.62
C ASP A 158 4.01 -23.04 0.44
N ASP A 159 2.75 -23.03 0.00
CA ASP A 159 1.54 -22.73 0.79
C ASP A 159 1.45 -21.31 1.38
N THR A 160 2.45 -20.46 1.15
CA THR A 160 2.49 -19.07 1.59
C THR A 160 1.93 -18.13 0.51
N ARG A 161 1.05 -17.18 0.92
CA ARG A 161 0.53 -16.13 0.04
C ARG A 161 1.59 -15.06 -0.11
N CYS A 162 2.02 -14.84 -1.36
CA CYS A 162 3.08 -13.91 -1.69
C CYS A 162 2.60 -12.89 -2.73
N LEU A 163 2.99 -11.63 -2.53
CA LEU A 163 2.75 -10.56 -3.49
C LEU A 163 4.00 -10.33 -4.34
N LEU A 164 3.87 -10.56 -5.64
CA LEU A 164 4.88 -10.21 -6.64
C LEU A 164 4.57 -8.81 -7.17
N LYS A 165 5.57 -7.92 -7.16
CA LYS A 165 5.50 -6.58 -7.74
C LYS A 165 6.50 -6.45 -8.89
N GLY A 166 6.05 -5.86 -9.99
CA GLY A 166 6.89 -5.43 -11.11
C GLY A 166 7.19 -3.94 -11.05
N ASN A 167 7.62 -3.39 -12.17
CA ASN A 167 7.99 -1.98 -12.32
C ASN A 167 7.06 -1.27 -13.29
N ARG A 168 7.08 0.07 -13.26
CA ARG A 168 6.36 0.96 -14.17
C ARG A 168 7.32 1.99 -14.76
N GLY A 169 7.10 2.31 -16.04
CA GLY A 169 7.88 3.34 -16.74
C GLY A 169 9.22 2.83 -17.28
N ALA A 170 10.05 3.78 -17.73
CA ALA A 170 11.31 3.48 -18.40
C ALA A 170 12.46 3.15 -17.44
N ASN A 171 12.38 3.61 -16.19
CA ASN A 171 13.40 3.37 -15.17
C ASN A 171 12.87 2.35 -14.16
N SER A 172 13.16 1.08 -14.38
CA SER A 172 12.54 -0.07 -13.68
C SER A 172 13.08 -0.26 -12.25
N GLN A 173 13.17 0.80 -11.45
CA GLN A 173 13.80 0.72 -10.12
C GLN A 173 12.85 0.48 -8.96
N GLN A 174 11.50 0.63 -9.14
CA GLN A 174 10.56 0.60 -8.00
C GLN A 174 10.62 -0.71 -7.20
N SER A 175 10.73 -1.85 -7.86
CA SER A 175 10.85 -3.14 -7.18
C SER A 175 12.14 -3.25 -6.37
N LEU A 176 13.26 -2.74 -6.89
CA LEU A 176 14.52 -2.73 -6.16
C LEU A 176 14.55 -1.63 -5.07
N ASN A 177 13.75 -0.57 -5.21
CA ASN A 177 13.52 0.39 -4.12
C ASN A 177 12.79 -0.24 -2.92
N GLU A 178 11.84 -1.16 -3.16
CA GLU A 178 11.21 -1.94 -2.09
C GLU A 178 12.24 -2.81 -1.35
N VAL A 179 13.12 -3.46 -2.10
CA VAL A 179 14.22 -4.27 -1.53
C VAL A 179 15.20 -3.37 -0.76
N LEU A 180 15.53 -2.19 -1.28
CA LEU A 180 16.39 -1.21 -0.58
C LEU A 180 15.75 -0.74 0.73
N ALA A 181 14.44 -0.44 0.72
CA ALA A 181 13.74 -0.05 1.94
C ALA A 181 13.76 -1.18 2.98
N SER A 182 13.53 -2.43 2.55
CA SER A 182 13.64 -3.62 3.41
C SER A 182 15.04 -3.72 4.03
N MET A 183 16.09 -3.62 3.22
CA MET A 183 17.50 -3.62 3.68
C MET A 183 17.78 -2.49 4.68
N LEU A 184 17.24 -1.28 4.46
CA LEU A 184 17.38 -0.16 5.39
C LEU A 184 16.75 -0.51 6.75
N HIS A 185 15.51 -1.00 6.76
CA HIS A 185 14.81 -1.35 8.00
C HIS A 185 15.51 -2.47 8.77
N GLU A 186 16.02 -3.49 8.07
CA GLU A 186 16.82 -4.57 8.66
C GLU A 186 18.09 -4.05 9.33
N LYS A 187 18.84 -3.20 8.64
CA LYS A 187 20.06 -2.58 9.17
C LYS A 187 19.77 -1.69 10.40
N GLN A 188 18.60 -1.03 10.43
CA GLN A 188 18.12 -0.27 11.59
C GLN A 188 17.63 -1.16 12.75
N GLY A 189 17.49 -2.47 12.55
CA GLY A 189 16.88 -3.38 13.53
C GLY A 189 15.38 -3.16 13.74
N PHE A 190 14.72 -2.53 12.78
CA PHE A 190 13.28 -2.25 12.84
C PHE A 190 12.47 -3.39 12.27
N ALA A 191 11.93 -4.25 13.13
CA ALA A 191 11.28 -5.50 12.71
C ALA A 191 9.91 -5.33 12.04
N ASN A 192 9.21 -4.18 12.24
CA ASN A 192 7.85 -3.99 11.74
C ASN A 192 7.82 -3.41 10.31
N HIS A 193 8.43 -4.12 9.37
CA HIS A 193 8.44 -3.81 7.94
C HIS A 193 8.17 -5.07 7.12
N VAL A 194 7.75 -4.90 5.86
CA VAL A 194 7.59 -6.01 4.91
C VAL A 194 8.97 -6.38 4.35
N HIS A 195 9.29 -7.65 4.40
CA HIS A 195 10.55 -8.17 3.87
C HIS A 195 10.43 -8.46 2.38
N TYR A 196 11.06 -7.64 1.55
CA TYR A 196 11.05 -7.80 0.10
C TYR A 196 12.32 -8.49 -0.41
N LEU A 197 12.16 -9.52 -1.24
CA LEU A 197 13.24 -10.20 -1.94
C LEU A 197 13.23 -9.86 -3.43
N PRO A 198 14.40 -9.61 -4.06
CA PRO A 198 14.46 -9.40 -5.50
C PRO A 198 14.25 -10.72 -6.24
N VAL A 199 13.48 -10.69 -7.32
CA VAL A 199 13.22 -11.86 -8.17
C VAL A 199 13.38 -11.50 -9.64
N LYS A 200 13.94 -12.42 -10.44
CA LYS A 200 13.98 -12.26 -11.90
C LYS A 200 12.61 -12.53 -12.49
N LEU A 201 12.16 -11.63 -13.35
CA LEU A 201 10.92 -11.77 -14.13
C LEU A 201 11.27 -12.46 -15.47
N THR A 202 10.43 -13.42 -15.89
CA THR A 202 10.55 -14.09 -17.17
C THR A 202 9.54 -13.52 -18.18
N GLY A 203 9.88 -13.57 -19.48
CA GLY A 203 8.98 -13.15 -20.55
C GLY A 203 9.29 -11.78 -21.16
N SER A 204 10.30 -11.06 -20.66
CA SER A 204 10.83 -9.84 -21.28
C SER A 204 12.09 -10.11 -22.11
N ALA A 205 12.36 -9.29 -23.14
CA ALA A 205 13.55 -9.40 -23.98
C ALA A 205 14.86 -9.00 -23.26
N SER A 206 14.75 -8.35 -22.08
CA SER A 206 15.86 -8.00 -21.18
C SER A 206 15.60 -8.60 -19.79
N GLU A 207 16.68 -8.90 -19.06
CA GLU A 207 16.56 -9.30 -17.66
C GLU A 207 15.96 -8.15 -16.84
N GLN A 208 14.77 -8.34 -16.33
CA GLN A 208 14.10 -7.38 -15.45
C GLN A 208 13.91 -7.99 -14.07
N TYR A 209 14.01 -7.16 -13.04
CA TYR A 209 13.77 -7.56 -11.68
C TYR A 209 12.42 -7.05 -11.19
N GLY A 210 11.69 -7.94 -10.51
CA GLY A 210 10.59 -7.63 -9.62
C GLY A 210 11.03 -7.78 -8.16
N CYS A 211 10.09 -7.64 -7.26
CA CYS A 211 10.26 -8.05 -5.88
C CYS A 211 9.07 -8.90 -5.40
N ILE A 212 9.32 -9.78 -4.45
CA ILE A 212 8.31 -10.62 -3.83
C ILE A 212 8.35 -10.46 -2.31
N CYS A 213 7.19 -10.50 -1.68
CA CYS A 213 7.06 -10.52 -0.23
C CYS A 213 5.91 -11.43 0.20
N GLU A 214 5.95 -11.90 1.44
CA GLU A 214 4.83 -12.60 2.06
C GLU A 214 3.70 -11.63 2.40
N ASP A 215 2.46 -12.15 2.41
CA ASP A 215 1.31 -11.42 2.93
C ASP A 215 1.43 -11.24 4.44
N PHE A 216 1.25 -10.02 4.93
CA PHE A 216 1.25 -9.72 6.35
C PHE A 216 -0.14 -9.78 7.00
N ALA A 217 -1.20 -9.89 6.20
CA ALA A 217 -2.53 -10.25 6.67
C ALA A 217 -2.68 -11.78 6.75
N SER A 218 -3.69 -12.27 7.45
CA SER A 218 -3.91 -13.70 7.65
C SER A 218 -5.36 -14.00 8.01
N GLU A 219 -5.73 -15.26 8.19
CA GLU A 219 -7.06 -15.64 8.70
C GLU A 219 -7.45 -14.98 10.03
N THR A 220 -6.51 -14.42 10.78
CA THR A 220 -6.78 -13.79 12.08
C THR A 220 -6.46 -12.30 12.12
N LEU A 221 -5.72 -11.79 11.14
CA LEU A 221 -5.27 -10.40 11.08
C LEU A 221 -5.74 -9.74 9.79
N GLU A 222 -6.32 -8.57 9.93
CA GLU A 222 -6.75 -7.71 8.82
C GLU A 222 -5.88 -6.47 8.74
N PHE A 223 -5.59 -6.02 7.53
CA PHE A 223 -5.00 -4.72 7.28
C PHE A 223 -6.09 -3.67 7.10
N ILE A 224 -6.05 -2.63 7.91
CA ILE A 224 -6.92 -1.46 7.80
C ILE A 224 -6.07 -0.27 7.37
N PRO A 225 -6.24 0.23 6.14
CA PRO A 225 -5.48 1.38 5.66
C PRO A 225 -5.80 2.64 6.45
N ALA A 226 -4.84 3.53 6.58
CA ALA A 226 -4.98 4.77 7.36
C ALA A 226 -6.14 5.65 6.88
N ILE A 227 -6.49 5.61 5.58
CA ILE A 227 -7.66 6.33 5.06
C ILE A 227 -8.95 5.84 5.72
N ASP A 228 -9.11 4.54 5.92
CA ASP A 228 -10.30 3.96 6.55
C ASP A 228 -10.34 4.26 8.07
N VAL A 229 -9.16 4.33 8.71
CA VAL A 229 -9.04 4.79 10.11
C VAL A 229 -9.50 6.23 10.23
N VAL A 230 -8.98 7.12 9.39
CA VAL A 230 -9.32 8.57 9.39
C VAL A 230 -10.80 8.80 9.06
N ASP A 231 -11.34 8.08 8.07
CA ASP A 231 -12.74 8.23 7.63
C ASP A 231 -13.74 7.61 8.63
N SER A 232 -13.29 6.77 9.57
CA SER A 232 -14.17 6.08 10.53
C SER A 232 -14.77 7.00 11.59
N VAL A 233 -14.17 8.16 11.83
CA VAL A 233 -14.63 9.16 12.79
C VAL A 233 -14.56 10.54 12.14
N LYS A 234 -15.58 11.36 12.34
CA LYS A 234 -15.58 12.73 11.82
C LYS A 234 -14.42 13.52 12.43
N LYS A 235 -13.51 14.00 11.58
CA LYS A 235 -12.36 14.79 12.02
C LYS A 235 -12.79 16.17 12.53
N ASP A 236 -12.28 16.59 13.69
CA ASP A 236 -12.34 17.98 14.13
C ASP A 236 -11.48 18.87 13.22
N ASN A 237 -12.02 20.00 12.77
CA ASN A 237 -11.31 20.94 11.91
C ASN A 237 -10.10 21.60 12.60
N ALA A 238 -10.06 21.61 13.93
CA ALA A 238 -8.95 22.17 14.71
C ALA A 238 -7.69 21.31 14.72
N ILE A 239 -7.79 20.01 14.41
CA ILE A 239 -6.65 19.10 14.44
C ILE A 239 -6.23 18.67 13.02
N SER A 240 -4.94 18.35 12.87
CA SER A 240 -4.40 17.83 11.60
C SER A 240 -4.86 16.39 11.35
N THR A 241 -4.78 15.93 10.10
CA THR A 241 -5.03 14.51 9.76
C THR A 241 -4.06 13.58 10.47
N TYR A 242 -2.82 14.01 10.71
CA TYR A 242 -1.81 13.27 11.48
C TYR A 242 -2.28 13.04 12.92
N GLU A 243 -2.67 14.10 13.63
CA GLU A 243 -3.16 14.00 15.01
C GLU A 243 -4.50 13.26 15.08
N HIS A 244 -5.37 13.42 14.10
CA HIS A 244 -6.62 12.70 14.02
C HIS A 244 -6.40 11.19 13.88
N PHE A 245 -5.48 10.76 13.01
CA PHE A 245 -5.13 9.35 12.86
C PHE A 245 -4.62 8.75 14.18
N ILE A 246 -3.71 9.46 14.87
CA ILE A 246 -3.18 9.02 16.18
C ILE A 246 -4.30 8.90 17.20
N HIS A 247 -5.16 9.91 17.30
CA HIS A 247 -6.30 9.92 18.22
C HIS A 247 -7.21 8.71 17.99
N VAL A 248 -7.63 8.44 16.75
CA VAL A 248 -8.50 7.30 16.43
C VAL A 248 -7.81 5.97 16.74
N CYS A 249 -6.51 5.84 16.47
CA CYS A 249 -5.74 4.64 16.84
C CYS A 249 -5.72 4.43 18.37
N THR A 250 -5.54 5.50 19.15
CA THR A 250 -5.50 5.46 20.61
C THR A 250 -6.85 5.09 21.19
N GLU A 251 -7.95 5.68 20.73
CA GLU A 251 -9.31 5.34 21.13
C GLU A 251 -9.68 3.87 20.84
N ARG A 252 -9.00 3.26 19.86
CA ARG A 252 -9.18 1.84 19.50
C ARG A 252 -8.17 0.89 20.13
N GLY A 253 -7.39 1.37 21.11
CA GLY A 253 -6.58 0.56 22.02
C GLY A 253 -5.09 0.51 21.71
N LEU A 254 -4.56 1.25 20.73
CA LEU A 254 -3.11 1.37 20.54
C LEU A 254 -2.51 2.40 21.51
N SER A 255 -1.26 2.20 21.89
CA SER A 255 -0.50 3.20 22.65
C SER A 255 -0.21 4.41 21.75
N GLU A 256 -0.56 5.62 22.20
CA GLU A 256 -0.24 6.86 21.50
C GLU A 256 1.26 6.97 21.22
N GLN A 257 2.08 6.64 22.20
CA GLN A 257 3.54 6.68 22.07
C GLN A 257 4.04 5.72 20.99
N ASP A 258 3.48 4.50 20.89
CA ASP A 258 3.89 3.52 19.89
C ASP A 258 3.49 3.96 18.49
N VAL A 259 2.27 4.53 18.33
CA VAL A 259 1.82 5.06 17.04
C VAL A 259 2.69 6.23 16.60
N ARG A 260 2.97 7.21 17.49
CA ARG A 260 3.87 8.33 17.18
C ARG A 260 5.28 7.85 16.84
N SER A 261 5.83 6.95 17.64
CA SER A 261 7.16 6.38 17.42
C SER A 261 7.30 5.71 16.06
N PHE A 262 6.29 4.96 15.66
CA PHE A 262 6.23 4.31 14.36
C PHE A 262 6.18 5.34 13.22
N LEU A 263 5.26 6.32 13.31
CA LEU A 263 5.10 7.35 12.27
C LEU A 263 6.34 8.24 12.13
N GLU A 264 6.97 8.62 13.23
CA GLU A 264 8.20 9.40 13.22
C GLU A 264 9.36 8.64 12.56
N TYR A 265 9.53 7.36 12.90
CA TYR A 265 10.49 6.48 12.24
C TYR A 265 10.20 6.37 10.74
N GLN A 266 8.95 6.15 10.35
CA GLN A 266 8.54 6.09 8.95
C GLN A 266 8.84 7.39 8.20
N ILE A 267 8.52 8.56 8.78
CA ILE A 267 8.82 9.87 8.18
C ILE A 267 10.32 10.04 7.96
N LEU A 268 11.15 9.65 8.93
CA LEU A 268 12.60 9.78 8.82
C LEU A 268 13.18 8.85 7.74
N THR A 269 12.71 7.62 7.67
CA THR A 269 13.18 6.66 6.65
C THR A 269 12.67 7.03 5.25
N ASP A 270 11.40 7.46 5.11
CA ASP A 270 10.86 7.98 3.85
C ASP A 270 11.64 9.22 3.38
N PHE A 271 12.07 10.10 4.29
CA PHE A 271 12.91 11.25 3.96
C PHE A 271 14.27 10.82 3.40
N VAL A 272 14.97 9.87 4.02
CA VAL A 272 16.27 9.38 3.54
C VAL A 272 16.16 8.70 2.18
N LEU A 273 15.12 7.89 2.00
CA LEU A 273 14.83 7.20 0.74
C LEU A 273 14.21 8.13 -0.31
N THR A 274 13.79 9.34 0.06
CA THR A 274 13.00 10.22 -0.83
C THR A 274 11.74 9.51 -1.34
N ASN A 275 10.98 8.88 -0.43
CA ASN A 275 9.69 8.30 -0.77
C ASN A 275 8.65 9.41 -0.95
N THR A 276 8.16 9.56 -2.17
CA THR A 276 7.24 10.64 -2.53
C THR A 276 5.77 10.26 -2.41
N ASP A 277 5.45 9.00 -2.07
CA ASP A 277 4.08 8.49 -2.18
C ASP A 277 3.60 7.71 -0.95
N ARG A 278 3.86 8.23 0.25
CA ARG A 278 3.35 7.68 1.51
C ARG A 278 1.93 8.18 1.81
N HIS A 279 0.99 7.97 0.88
CA HIS A 279 -0.41 8.34 1.08
C HIS A 279 -1.13 7.39 2.05
N LEU A 280 -2.34 7.78 2.48
CA LEU A 280 -3.10 7.10 3.54
C LEU A 280 -3.52 5.64 3.23
N ASN A 281 -3.31 5.14 2.01
CA ASN A 281 -3.48 3.71 1.70
C ASN A 281 -2.17 2.91 1.85
N ASN A 282 -0.99 3.59 1.95
CA ASN A 282 0.32 2.94 1.99
C ASN A 282 0.87 2.78 3.41
N PHE A 283 0.04 2.91 4.41
CA PHE A 283 0.27 2.55 5.81
C PHE A 283 -1.08 2.40 6.53
N GLY A 284 -1.08 1.86 7.73
CA GLY A 284 -2.30 1.64 8.50
C GLY A 284 -2.05 0.80 9.75
N VAL A 285 -3.06 0.05 10.15
CA VAL A 285 -3.01 -0.78 11.34
C VAL A 285 -3.37 -2.23 11.02
N LEU A 286 -2.93 -3.16 11.86
CA LEU A 286 -3.43 -4.53 11.89
C LEU A 286 -4.53 -4.64 12.96
N ARG A 287 -5.60 -5.33 12.58
CA ARG A 287 -6.79 -5.58 13.40
C ARG A 287 -6.99 -7.09 13.58
N ASP A 288 -7.32 -7.51 14.77
CA ASP A 288 -7.78 -8.89 15.01
C ASP A 288 -9.17 -9.08 14.38
N SER A 289 -9.31 -10.09 13.53
CA SER A 289 -10.53 -10.30 12.73
C SER A 289 -11.76 -10.72 13.55
N ARG A 290 -11.57 -11.26 14.75
CA ARG A 290 -12.66 -11.72 15.61
C ARG A 290 -13.11 -10.63 16.58
N THR A 291 -12.17 -9.92 17.20
CA THR A 291 -12.46 -8.92 18.22
C THR A 291 -12.59 -7.51 17.65
N LEU A 292 -12.18 -7.30 16.42
CA LEU A 292 -12.11 -6.03 15.70
C LEU A 292 -11.24 -4.97 16.40
N LYS A 293 -10.39 -5.38 17.34
CA LYS A 293 -9.46 -4.50 18.05
C LYS A 293 -8.20 -4.28 17.25
N PHE A 294 -7.68 -3.07 17.27
CA PHE A 294 -6.35 -2.79 16.71
C PHE A 294 -5.28 -3.48 17.57
N ILE A 295 -4.33 -4.13 16.89
CA ILE A 295 -3.25 -4.89 17.52
C ILE A 295 -1.94 -4.11 17.51
N ARG A 296 -1.61 -3.49 16.36
CA ARG A 296 -0.41 -2.70 16.15
C ARG A 296 -0.48 -1.95 14.82
N MET A 297 0.47 -1.05 14.59
CA MET A 297 0.70 -0.51 13.25
C MET A 297 1.01 -1.65 12.27
N ALA A 298 0.50 -1.57 11.04
CA ALA A 298 0.89 -2.48 9.99
C ALA A 298 2.38 -2.34 9.68
N PRO A 299 3.06 -3.39 9.18
CA PRO A 299 4.46 -3.27 8.74
C PRO A 299 4.61 -2.15 7.71
N ILE A 300 5.79 -1.50 7.67
CA ILE A 300 6.08 -0.53 6.60
C ILE A 300 6.18 -1.28 5.27
N PHE A 301 5.42 -0.82 4.27
CA PHE A 301 5.38 -1.38 2.91
C PHE A 301 5.21 -0.27 1.88
N ASP A 302 5.27 -0.62 0.60
CA ASP A 302 5.03 0.27 -0.55
C ASP A 302 5.95 1.49 -0.56
N SER A 303 7.26 1.23 -0.51
CA SER A 303 8.34 2.23 -0.60
C SER A 303 8.96 2.31 -2.01
N GLY A 304 8.33 1.70 -3.01
CA GLY A 304 8.85 1.63 -4.38
C GLY A 304 9.00 3.00 -5.06
N ASN A 305 8.12 3.94 -4.75
CA ASN A 305 8.16 5.31 -5.29
C ASN A 305 9.20 6.19 -4.55
N SER A 306 10.41 5.65 -4.42
CA SER A 306 11.56 6.24 -3.73
C SER A 306 12.74 6.50 -4.67
N MET A 307 13.81 7.07 -4.14
CA MET A 307 15.11 7.20 -4.81
C MET A 307 15.01 7.92 -6.17
N PHE A 308 14.17 8.97 -6.24
CA PHE A 308 14.00 9.79 -7.45
C PHE A 308 13.52 8.99 -8.67
N TRP A 309 12.69 7.99 -8.48
CA TRP A 309 12.26 7.01 -9.49
C TRP A 309 11.66 7.64 -10.76
N ASP A 310 10.95 8.75 -10.64
CA ASP A 310 10.30 9.49 -11.74
C ASP A 310 11.14 10.65 -12.27
N ALA A 311 12.20 11.04 -11.53
CA ALA A 311 13.08 12.14 -11.86
C ALA A 311 14.57 11.82 -11.55
N PRO A 312 15.16 10.75 -12.12
CA PRO A 312 16.50 10.24 -11.72
C PRO A 312 17.65 11.22 -12.00
N ARG A 313 17.44 12.27 -12.80
CA ARG A 313 18.41 13.36 -13.04
C ARG A 313 18.22 14.57 -12.12
N LEU A 314 17.18 14.59 -11.29
CA LEU A 314 16.92 15.69 -10.35
C LEU A 314 18.11 15.95 -9.42
N PRO A 315 18.76 14.93 -8.84
CA PRO A 315 19.90 15.12 -7.94
C PRO A 315 21.10 15.87 -8.53
N GLU A 316 21.29 15.81 -9.83
CA GLU A 316 22.37 16.55 -10.52
C GLU A 316 22.09 18.06 -10.56
N ARG A 317 20.82 18.45 -10.57
CA ARG A 317 20.35 19.82 -10.84
C ARG A 317 19.87 20.58 -9.62
N SER A 318 19.60 19.89 -8.51
CA SER A 318 19.04 20.47 -7.29
C SER A 318 19.80 20.05 -6.04
N ASP A 319 19.58 20.76 -4.95
CA ASP A 319 20.06 20.39 -3.62
C ASP A 319 19.17 19.38 -2.89
N CYS A 320 18.05 18.98 -3.51
CA CYS A 320 17.05 18.03 -3.00
C CYS A 320 16.38 18.49 -1.69
N THR A 321 16.23 19.79 -1.44
CA THR A 321 15.63 20.33 -0.22
C THR A 321 14.11 20.53 -0.29
N GLU A 322 13.56 20.67 -1.51
CA GLU A 322 12.14 20.97 -1.74
C GLU A 322 11.46 19.83 -2.53
N ILE A 323 11.33 18.67 -1.91
CA ILE A 323 10.63 17.53 -2.53
C ILE A 323 9.15 17.55 -2.12
N THR A 324 8.27 17.54 -3.13
CA THR A 324 6.83 17.39 -2.93
C THR A 324 6.51 15.92 -2.68
N VAL A 325 5.64 15.67 -1.71
CA VAL A 325 5.24 14.31 -1.31
C VAL A 325 3.72 14.21 -1.20
N ASN A 326 3.20 13.02 -1.41
CA ASN A 326 1.81 12.65 -1.17
C ASN A 326 1.74 11.92 0.18
N SER A 327 1.49 12.68 1.27
CA SER A 327 1.46 12.15 2.63
C SER A 327 0.62 13.06 3.54
N PHE A 328 0.80 13.02 4.87
CA PHE A 328 0.16 13.94 5.83
C PHE A 328 0.46 15.43 5.55
N ARG A 329 1.54 15.73 4.88
CA ARG A 329 1.97 17.06 4.46
C ARG A 329 2.39 17.04 3.01
N LYS A 330 2.52 18.24 2.41
CA LYS A 330 2.81 18.38 0.98
C LYS A 330 4.30 18.33 0.64
N THR A 331 5.18 18.56 1.60
CA THR A 331 6.63 18.52 1.41
C THR A 331 7.31 17.74 2.50
N GLU A 332 8.50 17.19 2.21
CA GLU A 332 9.33 16.50 3.19
C GLU A 332 9.69 17.39 4.38
N ALA A 333 10.01 18.66 4.14
CA ALA A 333 10.32 19.62 5.20
C ALA A 333 9.14 19.83 6.17
N GLU A 334 7.91 19.83 5.65
CA GLU A 334 6.71 19.91 6.49
C GLU A 334 6.46 18.61 7.26
N LEU A 335 6.79 17.45 6.68
CA LEU A 335 6.71 16.15 7.38
C LEU A 335 7.71 16.09 8.53
N LEU A 336 8.95 16.52 8.32
CA LEU A 336 9.97 16.53 9.37
C LEU A 336 9.58 17.38 10.60
N LYS A 337 8.68 18.37 10.45
CA LYS A 337 8.12 19.13 11.58
C LYS A 337 7.27 18.30 12.53
N LEU A 338 6.78 17.14 12.08
CA LEU A 338 6.00 16.20 12.90
C LEU A 338 6.88 15.30 13.78
N VAL A 339 8.18 15.26 13.50
CA VAL A 339 9.16 14.42 14.23
C VAL A 339 9.61 15.13 15.50
N THR A 340 9.32 14.53 16.64
CA THR A 340 9.74 15.03 17.96
C THR A 340 11.01 14.35 18.45
N ASP A 341 11.17 13.05 18.18
CA ASP A 341 12.37 12.28 18.51
C ASP A 341 13.17 11.97 17.24
N ARG A 342 14.25 12.73 17.05
CA ARG A 342 15.13 12.62 15.89
C ARG A 342 16.09 11.44 15.96
N SER A 343 16.23 10.79 17.12
CA SER A 343 17.18 9.68 17.34
C SER A 343 16.67 8.32 16.83
N ARG A 344 15.48 8.25 16.26
CA ARG A 344 14.85 7.00 15.82
C ARG A 344 15.53 6.31 14.65
N VAL A 345 16.41 7.00 13.92
CA VAL A 345 17.20 6.44 12.82
C VAL A 345 18.67 6.60 13.12
N HIS A 346 19.43 5.53 13.01
CA HIS A 346 20.87 5.53 13.23
C HIS A 346 21.59 5.75 11.90
N MET A 347 22.23 6.92 11.72
CA MET A 347 22.89 7.30 10.46
C MET A 347 23.99 6.31 10.05
N ALA A 348 24.73 5.76 11.00
CA ALA A 348 25.79 4.77 10.72
C ALA A 348 25.26 3.42 10.19
N LEU A 349 23.98 3.14 10.40
CA LEU A 349 23.31 1.91 9.95
C LEU A 349 22.52 2.09 8.65
N LEU A 350 22.58 3.26 8.02
CA LEU A 350 21.99 3.45 6.70
C LEU A 350 22.76 2.64 5.63
N PRO A 351 22.07 2.12 4.59
CA PRO A 351 22.76 1.49 3.47
C PRO A 351 23.84 2.40 2.89
N SER A 352 25.00 1.83 2.61
CA SER A 352 26.09 2.55 1.96
C SER A 352 25.82 2.74 0.47
N ARG A 353 26.50 3.73 -0.14
CA ARG A 353 26.47 3.97 -1.58
C ARG A 353 26.78 2.67 -2.39
N ASN A 354 27.78 1.90 -1.93
CA ASN A 354 28.18 0.68 -2.61
C ASN A 354 27.11 -0.41 -2.55
N GLU A 355 26.49 -0.63 -1.39
CA GLU A 355 25.40 -1.61 -1.26
C GLU A 355 24.21 -1.27 -2.17
N ILE A 356 23.87 0.01 -2.30
CA ILE A 356 22.79 0.46 -3.21
C ILE A 356 23.23 0.27 -4.66
N ALA A 357 24.48 0.60 -5.01
CA ALA A 357 25.00 0.39 -6.37
C ALA A 357 24.97 -1.09 -6.76
N GLU A 358 25.38 -2.00 -5.87
CA GLU A 358 25.35 -3.45 -6.07
C GLU A 358 23.91 -3.96 -6.23
N LEU A 359 22.95 -3.40 -5.48
CA LEU A 359 21.54 -3.76 -5.61
C LEU A 359 21.01 -3.35 -6.99
N TYR A 360 21.28 -2.12 -7.45
CA TYR A 360 20.79 -1.61 -8.71
C TYR A 360 21.50 -2.24 -9.93
N ALA A 361 22.74 -2.68 -9.77
CA ALA A 361 23.48 -3.42 -10.80
C ALA A 361 22.87 -4.78 -11.18
N LYS A 362 21.83 -5.24 -10.45
CA LYS A 362 21.08 -6.44 -10.81
C LYS A 362 20.20 -6.24 -12.04
N ASP A 363 19.74 -5.02 -12.30
CA ASP A 363 18.83 -4.70 -13.41
C ASP A 363 19.45 -3.62 -14.31
N ASP A 364 19.89 -4.03 -15.50
CA ASP A 364 20.56 -3.16 -16.48
C ASP A 364 19.62 -2.06 -17.03
N SER A 365 18.32 -2.16 -16.80
CA SER A 365 17.35 -1.14 -17.22
C SER A 365 17.33 0.10 -16.33
N ILE A 366 17.96 0.04 -15.13
CA ILE A 366 18.03 1.19 -14.23
C ILE A 366 19.08 2.17 -14.73
N ALA A 367 18.60 3.30 -15.24
CA ALA A 367 19.44 4.38 -15.73
C ALA A 367 19.78 5.40 -14.63
N PHE A 368 20.86 6.16 -14.85
CA PHE A 368 21.27 7.29 -13.99
C PHE A 368 21.61 6.90 -12.55
N VAL A 369 22.11 5.70 -12.31
CA VAL A 369 22.47 5.19 -10.97
C VAL A 369 23.35 6.17 -10.20
N ASP A 370 24.40 6.74 -10.81
CA ASP A 370 25.28 7.71 -10.15
C ASP A 370 24.57 8.98 -9.71
N SER A 371 23.61 9.48 -10.51
CA SER A 371 22.79 10.62 -10.14
C SER A 371 21.88 10.29 -8.93
N ILE A 372 21.23 9.14 -8.95
CA ILE A 372 20.37 8.64 -7.85
C ILE A 372 21.19 8.50 -6.57
N LEU A 373 22.36 7.89 -6.64
CA LEU A 373 23.28 7.72 -5.50
C LEU A 373 23.80 9.07 -4.97
N THR A 374 24.04 10.04 -5.85
CA THR A 374 24.38 11.40 -5.45
C THR A 374 23.24 12.06 -4.68
N GLY A 375 22.00 11.84 -5.12
CA GLY A 375 20.81 12.29 -4.40
C GLY A 375 20.69 11.68 -3.02
N TYR A 376 20.90 10.37 -2.90
CA TYR A 376 20.88 9.67 -1.61
C TYR A 376 21.93 10.25 -0.64
N GLU A 377 23.17 10.48 -1.08
CA GLU A 377 24.19 11.09 -0.23
C GLU A 377 23.83 12.53 0.19
N LYS A 378 23.22 13.33 -0.70
CA LYS A 378 22.68 14.64 -0.32
C LYS A 378 21.60 14.52 0.76
N LYS A 379 20.71 13.53 0.65
CA LYS A 379 19.64 13.28 1.64
C LYS A 379 20.23 12.86 2.99
N LYS A 380 21.28 12.06 3.02
CA LYS A 380 22.00 11.73 4.26
C LYS A 380 22.56 12.96 4.94
N VAL A 381 23.24 13.84 4.20
CA VAL A 381 23.79 15.12 4.74
C VAL A 381 22.67 16.02 5.27
N LEU A 382 21.54 16.10 4.58
CA LEU A 382 20.38 16.87 5.04
C LEU A 382 19.78 16.28 6.32
N MET A 383 19.72 14.96 6.41
CA MET A 383 19.25 14.23 7.59
C MET A 383 20.17 14.47 8.79
N GLU A 384 21.50 14.38 8.62
CA GLU A 384 22.47 14.68 9.67
C GLU A 384 22.28 16.09 10.23
N ARG A 385 22.12 17.08 9.35
CA ARG A 385 21.84 18.47 9.75
C ARG A 385 20.52 18.60 10.50
N PHE A 386 19.49 17.89 10.06
CA PHE A 386 18.20 17.88 10.75
C PHE A 386 18.31 17.25 12.14
N MET A 387 19.03 16.16 12.28
CA MET A 387 19.22 15.49 13.56
C MET A 387 20.00 16.38 14.55
N GLU A 388 21.02 17.09 14.10
CA GLU A 388 21.84 17.96 14.93
C GLU A 388 21.14 19.27 15.32
N LYS A 389 20.55 19.96 14.36
CA LYS A 389 20.10 21.36 14.49
C LYS A 389 18.59 21.55 14.36
N GLY A 390 17.87 20.52 13.94
CA GLY A 390 16.48 20.67 13.50
C GLY A 390 16.36 21.32 12.13
N LEU A 391 15.13 21.68 11.77
CA LEU A 391 14.89 22.41 10.52
C LEU A 391 15.45 23.83 10.64
N PRO A 392 16.10 24.36 9.57
CA PRO A 392 16.49 25.76 9.56
C PRO A 392 15.25 26.64 9.72
N GLU A 393 15.33 27.68 10.55
CA GLU A 393 14.30 28.70 10.61
C GLU A 393 14.10 29.25 9.20
N GLN A 394 12.84 29.22 8.71
CA GLN A 394 12.51 29.84 7.43
C GLN A 394 12.78 31.34 7.56
N THR A 395 13.91 31.81 7.05
CA THR A 395 14.11 33.23 6.76
C THR A 395 13.04 33.59 5.73
N HIS A 396 12.00 34.29 6.17
CA HIS A 396 11.05 34.95 5.28
C HIS A 396 11.84 35.85 4.38
N LEU A 397 12.20 35.40 3.20
CA LEU A 397 12.55 36.26 2.08
C LEU A 397 11.32 37.13 1.81
N LYS A 398 11.27 38.32 2.42
CA LYS A 398 10.35 39.38 2.04
C LYS A 398 10.51 39.55 0.52
N ARG A 399 9.52 39.11 -0.23
CA ARG A 399 9.36 39.54 -1.62
C ARG A 399 9.30 41.04 -1.57
N SER A 400 10.37 41.72 -1.93
CA SER A 400 10.37 43.12 -2.23
C SER A 400 9.50 43.30 -3.46
N THR A 401 8.25 43.70 -3.23
CA THR A 401 7.40 44.28 -4.25
C THR A 401 7.94 45.66 -4.55
N GLY A 402 8.96 45.73 -5.39
CA GLY A 402 9.40 46.95 -6.04
C GLY A 402 8.70 47.06 -7.39
N PHE A 403 7.47 47.51 -7.41
CA PHE A 403 6.92 48.20 -8.56
C PHE A 403 7.01 49.72 -8.25
N GLU A 404 8.06 50.33 -8.71
CA GLU A 404 8.07 51.78 -8.97
C GLU A 404 8.05 52.01 -10.48
N ARG A 405 6.94 52.65 -10.94
CA ARG A 405 6.62 53.48 -12.10
C ARG A 405 7.19 53.11 -13.48
#